data_cda4f2b4932d3d4bd6ada82e0bc0add8
#
_entry.id   cda4f2b4932d3d4bd6ada82e0bc0add8
#
_cell.length_a   1.000
_cell.length_b   1.000
_cell.length_c   1.000
_cell.angle_alpha   90.00
_cell.angle_beta   90.00
_cell.angle_gamma   90.00
#
_symmetry.space_group_name_H-M   'P 1'
#
loop_
_entity.id
_entity.type
_entity.pdbx_description
1 polymer ?
#
loop_
_entity_poly.entity_id
_entity_poly.type
_entity_poly.pdbx_seq_one_letter_code
_entity_poly.pdbx_strand_id
1 'polypeptide(L)'
;TTDHIMPAGAKILPYRSNIPHLSQFCFGVCDESFPERIKAEGKGIIIGGANYGQGSSREHAALVPLYLGVKAVITKSFARIHVANLVNAGILPFTFANEADYDRIDQMDQLELADIRTAMENNTPVVLKNLTKNEEYPLDASHLSARQRAMLLCGGLLDYTRESNK
;
A
#
# COMPACT_ATOMS: atom_id res chain seq x y z
N THR A 1 -6.99 -1.33 11.02
CA THR A 1 -6.70 -0.01 11.59
C THR A 1 -5.24 0.37 11.44
N THR A 2 -4.90 1.65 11.62
CA THR A 2 -3.50 2.10 11.65
C THR A 2 -2.71 1.41 12.77
N ASP A 3 -3.37 1.03 13.87
CA ASP A 3 -2.74 0.27 14.96
C ASP A 3 -2.36 -1.16 14.55
N HIS A 4 -3.09 -1.75 13.61
CA HIS A 4 -2.71 -3.06 13.04
C HIS A 4 -1.49 -2.94 12.12
N ILE A 5 -1.42 -1.87 11.34
CA ILE A 5 -0.32 -1.64 10.38
C ILE A 5 0.96 -1.28 11.12
N MET A 6 0.85 -0.28 12.00
CA MET A 6 1.98 0.20 12.79
C MET A 6 1.51 0.54 14.21
N PRO A 7 1.71 -0.37 15.17
CA PRO A 7 1.26 -0.14 16.55
C PRO A 7 1.84 1.15 17.13
N ALA A 8 1.06 1.82 18.00
CA ALA A 8 1.51 2.95 18.78
C ALA A 8 1.50 2.57 20.26
N GLY A 9 2.58 2.79 20.93
CA GLY A 9 2.68 2.51 22.36
C GLY A 9 3.94 3.13 22.93
N ALA A 10 4.06 3.15 24.25
CA ALA A 10 5.20 3.73 24.95
C ALA A 10 6.54 3.15 24.52
N LYS A 11 6.56 1.91 24.06
CA LYS A 11 7.76 1.24 23.54
C LYS A 11 8.13 1.63 22.11
N ILE A 12 7.19 2.17 21.35
CA ILE A 12 7.33 2.45 19.90
C ILE A 12 7.46 3.96 19.65
N LEU A 13 6.66 4.77 20.33
CA LEU A 13 6.63 6.22 20.14
C LEU A 13 7.99 6.93 20.27
N PRO A 14 8.90 6.54 21.18
CA PRO A 14 10.24 7.16 21.25
C PRO A 14 11.06 7.01 19.97
N TYR A 15 10.79 5.99 19.16
CA TYR A 15 11.53 5.67 17.94
C TYR A 15 10.85 6.17 16.65
N ARG A 16 9.85 7.05 16.75
CA ARG A 16 9.05 7.52 15.59
C ARG A 16 9.88 8.11 14.44
N SER A 17 11.09 8.57 14.70
CA SER A 17 12.01 9.07 13.67
C SER A 17 12.97 8.00 13.13
N ASN A 18 12.93 6.79 13.69
CA ASN A 18 13.79 5.69 13.29
C ASN A 18 12.99 4.62 12.53
N ILE A 19 12.75 4.85 11.25
CA ILE A 19 11.98 3.95 10.40
C ILE A 19 12.55 2.53 10.36
N PRO A 20 13.87 2.31 10.22
CA PRO A 20 14.44 0.97 10.28
C PRO A 20 14.11 0.22 11.58
N HIS A 21 14.16 0.90 12.73
CA HIS A 21 13.78 0.28 14.00
C HIS A 21 12.28 -0.01 14.06
N LEU A 22 11.44 0.93 13.63
CA LEU A 22 9.98 0.76 13.58
C LEU A 22 9.55 -0.38 12.68
N SER A 23 10.30 -0.67 11.63
CA SER A 23 9.94 -1.69 10.65
C SER A 23 9.78 -3.09 11.25
N GLN A 24 10.43 -3.36 12.37
CA GLN A 24 10.33 -4.63 13.09
C GLN A 24 8.93 -4.87 13.69
N PHE A 25 8.15 -3.82 13.89
CA PHE A 25 6.82 -3.87 14.50
C PHE A 25 5.69 -3.80 13.48
N CYS A 26 6.01 -3.65 12.20
CA CYS A 26 5.02 -3.53 11.14
C CYS A 26 4.13 -4.78 11.09
N PHE A 27 2.81 -4.58 11.18
CA PHE A 27 1.82 -5.63 11.27
C PHE A 27 1.99 -6.61 12.45
N GLY A 28 2.84 -6.32 13.42
CA GLY A 28 3.15 -7.22 14.55
C GLY A 28 1.95 -7.66 15.38
N VAL A 29 0.85 -6.93 15.35
CA VAL A 29 -0.42 -7.31 16.00
C VAL A 29 -1.14 -8.41 15.22
N CYS A 30 -0.97 -8.45 13.89
CA CYS A 30 -1.67 -9.37 13.00
C CYS A 30 -0.78 -10.55 12.56
N ASP A 31 0.49 -10.28 12.35
CA ASP A 31 1.45 -11.22 11.78
C ASP A 31 2.88 -10.80 12.14
N GLU A 32 3.41 -11.35 13.21
CA GLU A 32 4.75 -11.03 13.70
C GLU A 32 5.86 -11.38 12.69
N SER A 33 5.60 -12.31 11.78
CA SER A 33 6.59 -12.73 10.77
C SER A 33 6.63 -11.83 9.53
N PHE A 34 5.68 -10.89 9.38
CA PHE A 34 5.58 -10.04 8.19
C PHE A 34 6.87 -9.28 7.86
N PRO A 35 7.54 -8.58 8.82
CA PRO A 35 8.74 -7.84 8.51
C PRO A 35 9.87 -8.70 7.93
N GLU A 36 10.05 -9.89 8.46
CA GLU A 36 11.09 -10.82 7.99
C GLU A 36 10.76 -11.38 6.62
N ARG A 37 9.50 -11.78 6.40
CA ARG A 37 9.06 -12.32 5.11
C ARG A 37 9.21 -11.31 3.99
N ILE A 38 8.74 -10.08 4.18
CA ILE A 38 8.84 -9.06 3.14
C ILE A 38 10.29 -8.65 2.86
N LYS A 39 11.16 -8.64 3.87
CA LYS A 39 12.59 -8.40 3.66
C LYS A 39 13.24 -9.49 2.82
N ALA A 40 12.87 -10.75 3.04
CA ALA A 40 13.35 -11.88 2.26
C ALA A 40 12.89 -11.80 0.81
N GLU A 41 11.65 -11.40 0.54
CA GLU A 41 11.09 -11.22 -0.81
C GLU A 41 11.56 -9.93 -1.49
N GLY A 42 11.91 -8.91 -0.74
CA GLY A 42 12.37 -7.60 -1.22
C GLY A 42 11.26 -6.66 -1.68
N LYS A 43 10.06 -7.16 -1.95
CA LYS A 43 8.86 -6.40 -2.35
C LYS A 43 7.59 -7.17 -2.02
N GLY A 44 6.47 -6.46 -1.95
CA GLY A 44 5.18 -7.10 -1.70
C GLY A 44 3.99 -6.22 -2.00
N ILE A 45 2.84 -6.87 -2.07
CA ILE A 45 1.51 -6.25 -2.17
C ILE A 45 0.73 -6.65 -0.93
N ILE A 46 0.12 -5.67 -0.27
CA ILE A 46 -0.76 -5.91 0.88
C ILE A 46 -2.19 -6.02 0.38
N ILE A 47 -2.88 -7.06 0.82
CA ILE A 47 -4.31 -7.24 0.58
C ILE A 47 -5.04 -6.98 1.90
N GLY A 48 -5.93 -6.00 1.90
CA GLY A 48 -6.66 -5.56 3.08
C GLY A 48 -8.18 -5.65 2.92
N GLY A 49 -8.87 -5.64 4.04
CA GLY A 49 -10.33 -5.64 4.10
C GLY A 49 -10.94 -4.25 3.93
N ALA A 50 -12.09 -4.06 4.57
CA ALA A 50 -12.83 -2.80 4.52
C ALA A 50 -12.23 -1.73 5.46
N ASN A 51 -12.35 -0.47 5.06
CA ASN A 51 -11.92 0.70 5.83
C ASN A 51 -10.45 0.62 6.29
N TYR A 52 -9.57 0.16 5.40
CA TYR A 52 -8.15 0.00 5.66
C TYR A 52 -7.49 1.33 6.05
N GLY A 53 -6.73 1.33 7.14
CA GLY A 53 -6.05 2.52 7.64
C GLY A 53 -6.92 3.44 8.50
N GLN A 54 -8.11 2.96 8.95
CA GLN A 54 -8.92 3.70 9.91
C GLN A 54 -8.18 3.91 11.25
N GLY A 55 -8.62 4.92 12.01
CA GLY A 55 -8.02 5.28 13.29
C GLY A 55 -7.20 6.55 13.20
N SER A 56 -6.23 6.71 14.08
CA SER A 56 -5.36 7.88 14.09
C SER A 56 -4.58 8.03 12.79
N SER A 57 -4.53 9.24 12.24
CA SER A 57 -3.70 9.53 11.08
C SER A 57 -2.22 9.39 11.43
N ARG A 58 -1.56 8.41 10.82
CA ARG A 58 -0.13 8.12 11.04
C ARG A 58 0.56 7.92 9.71
N GLU A 59 1.49 8.82 9.41
CA GLU A 59 2.36 8.66 8.23
C GLU A 59 3.19 7.37 8.30
N HIS A 60 3.56 6.94 9.51
CA HIS A 60 4.32 5.70 9.73
C HIS A 60 3.60 4.46 9.20
N ALA A 61 2.26 4.46 9.19
CA ALA A 61 1.48 3.38 8.60
C ALA A 61 1.60 3.30 7.06
N ALA A 62 2.23 4.29 6.43
CA ALA A 62 2.63 4.26 5.02
C ALA A 62 4.17 4.18 4.85
N LEU A 63 4.92 4.97 5.62
CA LEU A 63 6.38 5.04 5.50
C LEU A 63 7.08 3.74 5.90
N VAL A 64 6.59 3.05 6.93
CA VAL A 64 7.18 1.79 7.38
C VAL A 64 6.95 0.66 6.37
N PRO A 65 5.73 0.41 5.87
CA PRO A 65 5.54 -0.51 4.76
C PRO A 65 6.36 -0.17 3.52
N LEU A 66 6.48 1.11 3.17
CA LEU A 66 7.32 1.56 2.06
C LEU A 66 8.78 1.15 2.26
N TYR A 67 9.32 1.39 3.43
CA TYR A 67 10.71 1.01 3.79
C TYR A 67 10.92 -0.50 3.66
N LEU A 68 9.93 -1.31 4.00
CA LEU A 68 9.97 -2.76 3.88
C LEU A 68 9.82 -3.29 2.45
N GLY A 69 9.47 -2.43 1.49
CA GLY A 69 9.34 -2.81 0.08
C GLY A 69 7.91 -3.04 -0.40
N VAL A 70 6.90 -2.60 0.35
CA VAL A 70 5.50 -2.62 -0.10
C VAL A 70 5.33 -1.66 -1.28
N LYS A 71 4.79 -2.16 -2.40
CA LYS A 71 4.59 -1.41 -3.63
C LYS A 71 3.14 -0.97 -3.84
N ALA A 72 2.20 -1.77 -3.37
CA ALA A 72 0.78 -1.52 -3.49
C ALA A 72 0.02 -2.05 -2.29
N VAL A 73 -1.12 -1.42 -2.02
CA VAL A 73 -2.12 -1.89 -1.06
C VAL A 73 -3.45 -1.97 -1.79
N ILE A 74 -4.06 -3.14 -1.78
CA ILE A 74 -5.33 -3.41 -2.47
C ILE A 74 -6.35 -3.85 -1.44
N THR A 75 -7.48 -3.18 -1.39
CA THR A 75 -8.46 -3.36 -0.31
C THR A 75 -9.89 -3.36 -0.82
N LYS A 76 -10.82 -3.76 0.03
CA LYS A 76 -12.26 -3.54 -0.21
C LYS A 76 -12.60 -2.05 -0.17
N SER A 77 -12.06 -1.32 0.81
CA SER A 77 -12.17 0.13 0.92
C SER A 77 -11.07 0.71 1.81
N PHE A 78 -10.83 2.01 1.68
CA PHE A 78 -9.82 2.75 2.46
C PHE A 78 -10.46 3.80 3.37
N ALA A 79 -9.80 4.05 4.50
CA ALA A 79 -9.96 5.31 5.21
C ALA A 79 -9.34 6.45 4.39
N ARG A 80 -10.07 7.55 4.22
CA ARG A 80 -9.71 8.65 3.32
C ARG A 80 -8.30 9.22 3.56
N ILE A 81 -7.96 9.48 4.82
CA ILE A 81 -6.66 10.08 5.18
C ILE A 81 -5.52 9.12 4.86
N HIS A 82 -5.75 7.82 5.02
CA HIS A 82 -4.72 6.82 4.76
C HIS A 82 -4.37 6.71 3.28
N VAL A 83 -5.35 6.87 2.38
CA VAL A 83 -5.09 6.95 0.93
C VAL A 83 -4.11 8.07 0.62
N ALA A 84 -4.32 9.26 1.19
CA ALA A 84 -3.41 10.39 1.00
C ALA A 84 -1.99 10.08 1.47
N ASN A 85 -1.83 9.42 2.62
CA ASN A 85 -0.53 9.01 3.14
C ASN A 85 0.16 7.98 2.22
N LEU A 86 -0.58 7.01 1.70
CA LEU A 86 -0.04 6.03 0.75
C LEU A 86 0.42 6.70 -0.56
N VAL A 87 -0.38 7.61 -1.12
CA VAL A 87 -0.04 8.37 -2.33
C VAL A 87 1.21 9.22 -2.09
N ASN A 88 1.29 9.93 -0.98
CA ASN A 88 2.46 10.73 -0.62
C ASN A 88 3.74 9.88 -0.51
N ALA A 89 3.62 8.67 0.00
CA ALA A 89 4.72 7.73 0.11
C ALA A 89 5.08 7.04 -1.22
N GLY A 90 4.22 7.13 -2.23
CA GLY A 90 4.42 6.45 -3.51
C GLY A 90 3.95 4.99 -3.53
N ILE A 91 3.11 4.59 -2.59
CA ILE A 91 2.47 3.27 -2.56
C ILE A 91 1.13 3.34 -3.29
N LEU A 92 0.92 2.44 -4.25
CA LEU A 92 -0.30 2.39 -5.06
C LEU A 92 -1.51 1.92 -4.24
N PRO A 93 -2.55 2.74 -4.04
CA PRO A 93 -3.74 2.37 -3.28
C PRO A 93 -4.90 2.07 -4.22
N PHE A 94 -5.23 0.81 -4.43
CA PHE A 94 -6.37 0.39 -5.25
C PHE A 94 -7.43 -0.31 -4.43
N THR A 95 -8.67 -0.29 -4.92
CA THR A 95 -9.76 -1.09 -4.39
C THR A 95 -10.17 -2.16 -5.37
N PHE A 96 -10.76 -3.25 -4.85
CA PHE A 96 -11.38 -4.25 -5.70
C PHE A 96 -12.62 -3.66 -6.37
N ALA A 97 -12.75 -3.82 -7.69
CA ALA A 97 -13.99 -3.48 -8.39
C ALA A 97 -15.14 -4.41 -7.95
N ASN A 98 -14.81 -5.67 -7.64
CA ASN A 98 -15.71 -6.63 -7.02
C ASN A 98 -15.13 -7.05 -5.65
N GLU A 99 -15.77 -6.67 -4.56
CA GLU A 99 -15.29 -6.99 -3.20
C GLU A 99 -15.15 -8.50 -2.92
N ALA A 100 -15.91 -9.34 -3.61
CA ALA A 100 -15.83 -10.79 -3.47
C ALA A 100 -14.47 -11.35 -3.93
N ASP A 101 -13.74 -10.65 -4.77
CA ASP A 101 -12.40 -11.06 -5.21
C ASP A 101 -11.37 -11.08 -4.07
N TYR A 102 -11.62 -10.32 -3.01
CA TYR A 102 -10.82 -10.37 -1.79
C TYR A 102 -10.70 -11.79 -1.21
N ASP A 103 -11.81 -12.52 -1.20
CA ASP A 103 -11.88 -13.87 -0.62
C ASP A 103 -11.22 -14.94 -1.50
N ARG A 104 -10.84 -14.58 -2.74
CA ARG A 104 -10.18 -15.48 -3.71
C ARG A 104 -8.66 -15.45 -3.62
N ILE A 105 -8.09 -14.54 -2.86
CA ILE A 105 -6.65 -14.36 -2.71
C ILE A 105 -6.21 -14.94 -1.37
N ASP A 106 -5.20 -15.80 -1.40
CA ASP A 106 -4.59 -16.37 -0.21
C ASP A 106 -3.25 -15.69 0.10
N GLN A 107 -2.85 -15.80 1.36
CA GLN A 107 -1.54 -15.32 1.79
C GLN A 107 -0.44 -16.06 1.01
N MET A 108 0.58 -15.33 0.57
CA MET A 108 1.70 -15.81 -0.22
C MET A 108 1.37 -16.13 -1.69
N ASP A 109 0.16 -15.85 -2.17
CA ASP A 109 -0.10 -15.86 -3.61
C ASP A 109 0.86 -14.88 -4.33
N GLN A 110 1.35 -15.29 -5.49
CA GLN A 110 2.15 -14.40 -6.34
C GLN A 110 1.24 -13.49 -7.16
N LEU A 111 1.34 -12.18 -6.91
CA LEU A 111 0.50 -11.17 -7.52
C LEU A 111 1.32 -10.25 -8.42
N GLU A 112 0.70 -9.78 -9.51
CA GLU A 112 1.29 -8.85 -10.45
C GLU A 112 0.30 -7.76 -10.84
N LEU A 113 0.76 -6.51 -10.80
CA LEU A 113 0.09 -5.36 -11.41
C LEU A 113 0.73 -5.09 -12.76
N ALA A 114 0.18 -5.68 -13.83
CA ALA A 114 0.73 -5.55 -15.18
C ALA A 114 0.41 -4.17 -15.78
N ASP A 115 1.38 -3.61 -16.51
CA ASP A 115 1.24 -2.35 -17.25
C ASP A 115 0.71 -1.18 -16.43
N ILE A 116 1.05 -1.16 -15.14
CA ILE A 116 0.50 -0.19 -14.19
C ILE A 116 0.82 1.25 -14.56
N ARG A 117 2.04 1.53 -15.05
CA ARG A 117 2.42 2.88 -15.46
C ARG A 117 1.53 3.38 -16.58
N THR A 118 1.36 2.60 -17.63
CA THR A 118 0.50 2.92 -18.78
C THR A 118 -0.97 3.11 -18.36
N ALA A 119 -1.47 2.24 -17.48
CA ALA A 119 -2.83 2.35 -16.96
C ALA A 119 -3.03 3.65 -16.16
N MET A 120 -2.05 4.04 -15.34
CA MET A 120 -2.10 5.27 -14.56
C MET A 120 -1.98 6.52 -15.43
N GLU A 121 -1.12 6.52 -16.46
CA GLU A 121 -0.95 7.63 -17.41
C GLU A 121 -2.21 7.86 -18.24
N ASN A 122 -2.82 6.79 -18.72
CA ASN A 122 -3.98 6.85 -19.63
C ASN A 122 -5.33 6.76 -18.90
N ASN A 123 -5.34 6.63 -17.57
CA ASN A 123 -6.55 6.43 -16.77
C ASN A 123 -7.39 5.23 -17.27
N THR A 124 -6.72 4.16 -17.63
CA THR A 124 -7.36 2.91 -18.07
C THR A 124 -7.54 1.95 -16.89
N PRO A 125 -8.41 0.94 -17.00
CA PRO A 125 -8.62 -0.04 -15.93
C PRO A 125 -7.32 -0.73 -15.50
N VAL A 126 -7.19 -0.95 -14.19
CA VAL A 126 -6.08 -1.67 -13.57
C VAL A 126 -6.52 -3.10 -13.30
N VAL A 127 -5.65 -4.07 -13.58
CA VAL A 127 -5.92 -5.49 -13.35
C VAL A 127 -4.85 -6.07 -12.45
N LEU A 128 -5.28 -6.78 -11.40
CA LEU A 128 -4.41 -7.59 -10.56
C LEU A 128 -4.41 -9.02 -11.09
N LYS A 129 -3.23 -9.51 -11.43
CA LYS A 129 -3.04 -10.92 -11.83
C LYS A 129 -2.58 -11.74 -10.64
N ASN A 130 -3.28 -12.83 -10.38
CA ASN A 130 -2.85 -13.85 -9.42
C ASN A 130 -2.18 -14.98 -10.20
N LEU A 131 -0.85 -14.99 -10.19
CA LEU A 131 -0.06 -15.95 -10.94
C LEU A 131 -0.13 -17.36 -10.34
N THR A 132 -0.31 -17.46 -9.03
CA THR A 132 -0.44 -18.74 -8.32
C THR A 132 -1.71 -19.49 -8.74
N LYS A 133 -2.82 -18.77 -8.90
CA LYS A 133 -4.13 -19.34 -9.24
C LYS A 133 -4.50 -19.18 -10.71
N ASN A 134 -3.69 -18.46 -11.48
CA ASN A 134 -3.97 -18.10 -12.87
C ASN A 134 -5.33 -17.40 -13.03
N GLU A 135 -5.58 -16.40 -12.17
CA GLU A 135 -6.79 -15.58 -12.15
C GLU A 135 -6.46 -14.10 -12.32
N GLU A 136 -7.43 -13.33 -12.76
CA GLU A 136 -7.34 -11.88 -12.89
C GLU A 136 -8.51 -11.22 -12.16
N TYR A 137 -8.22 -10.08 -11.50
CA TYR A 137 -9.20 -9.32 -10.75
C TYR A 137 -9.16 -7.86 -11.20
N PRO A 138 -10.30 -7.29 -11.62
CA PRO A 138 -10.37 -5.88 -11.95
C PRO A 138 -10.25 -5.03 -10.68
N LEU A 139 -9.48 -3.95 -10.76
CA LEU A 139 -9.29 -2.99 -9.69
C LEU A 139 -9.88 -1.64 -10.05
N ASP A 140 -10.25 -0.88 -9.04
CA ASP A 140 -10.76 0.48 -9.18
C ASP A 140 -9.73 1.49 -8.66
N ALA A 141 -9.42 2.48 -9.47
CA ALA A 141 -8.57 3.62 -9.14
C ALA A 141 -9.31 4.97 -9.26
N SER A 142 -10.65 4.94 -9.41
CA SER A 142 -11.48 6.14 -9.66
C SER A 142 -11.46 7.16 -8.51
N HIS A 143 -11.13 6.71 -7.30
CA HIS A 143 -10.96 7.57 -6.13
C HIS A 143 -9.69 8.44 -6.18
N LEU A 144 -8.75 8.15 -7.09
CA LEU A 144 -7.53 8.92 -7.25
C LEU A 144 -7.75 10.13 -8.17
N SER A 145 -7.39 11.32 -7.70
CA SER A 145 -7.39 12.53 -8.52
C SER A 145 -6.27 12.47 -9.58
N ALA A 146 -6.36 13.33 -10.61
CA ALA A 146 -5.30 13.45 -11.61
C ALA A 146 -3.95 13.82 -10.97
N ARG A 147 -3.94 14.67 -9.95
CA ARG A 147 -2.74 15.04 -9.19
C ARG A 147 -2.17 13.84 -8.43
N GLN A 148 -3.01 13.06 -7.77
CA GLN A 148 -2.57 11.86 -7.03
C GLN A 148 -1.97 10.82 -7.98
N ARG A 149 -2.56 10.61 -9.15
CA ARG A 149 -1.97 9.74 -10.18
C ARG A 149 -0.60 10.24 -10.65
N ALA A 150 -0.46 11.55 -10.89
CA ALA A 150 0.82 12.13 -11.26
C ALA A 150 1.88 11.96 -10.16
N MET A 151 1.49 12.13 -8.89
CA MET A 151 2.38 11.90 -7.74
C MET A 151 2.86 10.45 -7.67
N LEU A 152 1.97 9.49 -7.88
CA LEU A 152 2.31 8.06 -7.90
C LEU A 152 3.26 7.71 -9.06
N LEU A 153 3.04 8.30 -10.24
CA LEU A 153 3.92 8.12 -11.40
C LEU A 153 5.34 8.64 -11.16
N CYS A 154 5.47 9.71 -10.38
CA CYS A 154 6.78 10.26 -9.97
C CYS A 154 7.45 9.46 -8.85
N GLY A 155 6.72 8.60 -8.12
CA GLY A 155 7.24 7.86 -6.99
C GLY A 155 6.87 8.43 -5.62
N GLY A 156 5.96 9.39 -5.57
CA GLY A 156 5.44 10.02 -4.35
C GLY A 156 5.55 11.55 -4.37
N LEU A 157 5.16 12.16 -3.26
CA LEU A 157 5.09 13.63 -3.14
C LEU A 157 6.45 14.32 -3.30
N LEU A 158 7.50 13.79 -2.70
CA LEU A 158 8.83 14.41 -2.73
C LEU A 158 9.38 14.46 -4.16
N ASP A 159 9.29 13.35 -4.88
CA ASP A 159 9.78 13.28 -6.26
C ASP A 159 8.92 14.14 -7.21
N TYR A 160 7.61 14.13 -7.02
CA TYR A 160 6.68 15.02 -7.74
C TYR A 160 7.04 16.49 -7.55
N THR A 161 7.33 16.91 -6.31
CA THR A 161 7.72 18.29 -6.01
C THR A 161 9.06 18.66 -6.65
N ARG A 162 10.02 17.76 -6.65
CA ARG A 162 11.34 17.97 -7.31
C ARG A 162 11.18 18.15 -8.82
N GLU A 163 10.34 17.35 -9.46
CA GLU A 163 10.09 17.46 -10.91
C GLU A 163 9.32 18.73 -11.28
N SER A 164 8.37 19.16 -10.44
CA SER A 164 7.57 20.37 -10.66
C SER A 164 8.37 21.68 -10.48
N ASN A 165 9.52 21.60 -9.81
CA ASN A 165 10.38 22.77 -9.54
C ASN A 165 11.58 22.89 -10.51
N LYS A 166 11.64 22.04 -11.53
CA LYS A 166 12.62 22.11 -12.64
C LYS A 166 12.04 22.91 -13.80
#